data_3f6ab4f5a930a6671e930e19b7facffe
#
_entry.id   3f6ab4f5a930a6671e930e19b7facffe
#
_cell.length_a   1.000
_cell.length_b   1.000
_cell.length_c   1.000
_cell.angle_alpha   90.00
_cell.angle_beta   90.00
_cell.angle_gamma   90.00
#
_symmetry.space_group_name_H-M   'P 1'
#
loop_
_entity.id
_entity.type
_entity.pdbx_description
1 polymer ?
#
loop_
_entity_poly.entity_id
_entity_poly.type
_entity_poly.pdbx_seq_one_letter_code
_entity_poly.pdbx_strand_id
1 'polypeptide(L)'
;MKSYLRFLSRNKLYTAIEVVGLSIALAFVIVLSSYIVDDMSVNKALKDTDKIYLCHRTGSTACFDEMPAVYGTMPEIESSCGFVQSHNKGLFNNGTEVSHGENKAYVNILGASDTFFDLFTFPLSEGSPSDALASKNAVVISEGLANQLFPAGDAIGKTINVFEHNPQRAYAPEFADFDADLIVTGIFKPFSKTVFREPDMIMRLDLVLEKQHEMYHGSMKIEEFSFIKVAEGSDISSLTTRLTEGLKKVAKNYHSSIKLDLELTPFNDIKKQDPTEFGYTFDHIRQGKLYSVYLIMCIFLTVISLLDYIVLTIAFSRFRLTEIATRQLLGTERKGII
;
A
#
# COMPACT_ATOMS: atom_id res chain seq x y z
N MET A 1 -11.28 -49.30 -1.43
CA MET A 1 -11.90 -48.29 -2.29
C MET A 1 -13.30 -48.62 -2.80
N LYS A 2 -13.55 -49.82 -3.38
CA LYS A 2 -14.89 -50.19 -3.91
C LYS A 2 -16.01 -50.16 -2.86
N SER A 3 -15.74 -50.54 -1.59
CA SER A 3 -16.73 -50.50 -0.51
C SER A 3 -17.14 -49.08 -0.11
N TYR A 4 -16.16 -48.13 -0.09
CA TYR A 4 -16.38 -46.71 0.19
C TYR A 4 -17.27 -46.05 -0.87
N LEU A 5 -16.95 -46.24 -2.14
CA LEU A 5 -17.74 -45.70 -3.25
C LEU A 5 -19.19 -46.28 -3.24
N ARG A 6 -19.37 -47.56 -2.84
CA ARG A 6 -20.69 -48.15 -2.71
C ARG A 6 -21.50 -47.60 -1.54
N PHE A 7 -20.84 -47.23 -0.41
CA PHE A 7 -21.49 -46.54 0.71
C PHE A 7 -21.97 -45.16 0.28
N LEU A 8 -21.08 -44.36 -0.34
CA LEU A 8 -21.42 -43.03 -0.87
C LEU A 8 -22.59 -43.09 -1.86
N SER A 9 -22.58 -44.05 -2.75
CA SER A 9 -23.65 -44.22 -3.76
C SER A 9 -25.01 -44.65 -3.18
N ARG A 10 -25.04 -45.31 -2.02
CA ARG A 10 -26.27 -45.69 -1.32
C ARG A 10 -26.84 -44.57 -0.46
N ASN A 11 -26.00 -43.69 0.08
CA ASN A 11 -26.40 -42.59 0.94
C ASN A 11 -26.21 -41.23 0.21
N LYS A 12 -26.76 -41.09 -0.98
CA LYS A 12 -26.53 -39.97 -1.89
C LYS A 12 -26.81 -38.62 -1.27
N LEU A 13 -27.89 -38.45 -0.52
CA LEU A 13 -28.28 -37.18 0.09
C LEU A 13 -27.28 -36.77 1.18
N TYR A 14 -26.92 -37.70 2.08
CA TYR A 14 -25.92 -37.46 3.11
C TYR A 14 -24.56 -37.09 2.52
N THR A 15 -24.09 -37.89 1.56
CA THR A 15 -22.83 -37.64 0.85
C THR A 15 -22.83 -36.32 0.12
N ALA A 16 -23.94 -35.95 -0.51
CA ALA A 16 -24.05 -34.67 -1.21
C ALA A 16 -23.95 -33.48 -0.22
N ILE A 17 -24.65 -33.55 0.92
CA ILE A 17 -24.60 -32.48 1.94
C ILE A 17 -23.17 -32.34 2.48
N GLU A 18 -22.51 -33.42 2.83
CA GLU A 18 -21.15 -33.43 3.36
C GLU A 18 -20.12 -32.90 2.34
N VAL A 19 -20.18 -33.41 1.09
CA VAL A 19 -19.25 -32.96 0.04
C VAL A 19 -19.46 -31.48 -0.28
N VAL A 20 -20.71 -31.02 -0.38
CA VAL A 20 -21.02 -29.62 -0.64
C VAL A 20 -20.56 -28.74 0.54
N GLY A 21 -20.87 -29.15 1.79
CA GLY A 21 -20.47 -28.42 2.99
C GLY A 21 -18.95 -28.29 3.09
N LEU A 22 -18.22 -29.41 2.93
CA LEU A 22 -16.76 -29.40 2.95
C LEU A 22 -16.16 -28.57 1.81
N SER A 23 -16.74 -28.67 0.60
CA SER A 23 -16.28 -27.89 -0.55
C SER A 23 -16.44 -26.40 -0.35
N ILE A 24 -17.58 -25.96 0.21
CA ILE A 24 -17.83 -24.56 0.54
C ILE A 24 -16.85 -24.08 1.61
N ALA A 25 -16.67 -24.84 2.69
CA ALA A 25 -15.74 -24.50 3.76
C ALA A 25 -14.30 -24.35 3.26
N LEU A 26 -13.83 -25.30 2.44
CA LEU A 26 -12.49 -25.25 1.84
C LEU A 26 -12.35 -24.06 0.88
N ALA A 27 -13.37 -23.77 0.08
CA ALA A 27 -13.35 -22.60 -0.81
C ALA A 27 -13.18 -21.29 -0.01
N PHE A 28 -13.93 -21.13 1.08
CA PHE A 28 -13.77 -19.97 1.97
C PHE A 28 -12.38 -19.91 2.60
N VAL A 29 -11.83 -21.02 3.09
CA VAL A 29 -10.47 -21.08 3.66
C VAL A 29 -9.43 -20.64 2.62
N ILE A 30 -9.55 -21.15 1.38
CA ILE A 30 -8.63 -20.80 0.29
C ILE A 30 -8.72 -19.29 -0.02
N VAL A 31 -9.93 -18.75 -0.18
CA VAL A 31 -10.13 -17.32 -0.47
C VAL A 31 -9.59 -16.44 0.65
N LEU A 32 -9.93 -16.74 1.91
CA LEU A 32 -9.45 -15.96 3.07
C LEU A 32 -7.93 -16.07 3.24
N SER A 33 -7.36 -17.25 3.05
CA SER A 33 -5.91 -17.45 3.12
C SER A 33 -5.20 -16.71 2.01
N SER A 34 -5.71 -16.72 0.78
CA SER A 34 -5.18 -15.95 -0.34
C SER A 34 -5.21 -14.45 -0.04
N TYR A 35 -6.31 -13.95 0.52
CA TYR A 35 -6.44 -12.57 0.93
C TYR A 35 -5.42 -12.17 2.00
N ILE A 36 -5.22 -13.01 3.01
CA ILE A 36 -4.24 -12.77 4.08
C ILE A 36 -2.81 -12.75 3.52
N VAL A 37 -2.47 -13.72 2.65
CA VAL A 37 -1.15 -13.78 2.00
C VAL A 37 -0.91 -12.55 1.12
N ASP A 38 -1.94 -12.13 0.39
CA ASP A 38 -1.92 -10.93 -0.44
C ASP A 38 -1.63 -9.67 0.40
N ASP A 39 -2.36 -9.51 1.50
CA ASP A 39 -2.16 -8.40 2.43
C ASP A 39 -0.76 -8.42 3.08
N MET A 40 -0.28 -9.59 3.46
CA MET A 40 1.07 -9.74 4.01
C MET A 40 2.19 -9.43 3.01
N SER A 41 1.89 -9.42 1.71
CA SER A 41 2.86 -9.11 0.66
C SER A 41 3.10 -7.60 0.46
N VAL A 42 2.21 -6.75 0.99
CA VAL A 42 2.33 -5.28 0.92
C VAL A 42 3.61 -4.83 1.61
N ASN A 43 4.36 -3.96 0.97
CA ASN A 43 5.65 -3.38 1.38
C ASN A 43 6.85 -4.38 1.41
N LYS A 44 6.67 -5.66 1.14
CA LYS A 44 7.78 -6.65 1.22
C LYS A 44 8.92 -6.40 0.24
N ALA A 45 8.67 -5.68 -0.83
CA ALA A 45 9.70 -5.37 -1.83
C ALA A 45 10.65 -4.25 -1.37
N LEU A 46 10.24 -3.45 -0.38
CA LEU A 46 11.03 -2.36 0.18
C LEU A 46 11.92 -2.88 1.32
N LYS A 47 13.14 -2.38 1.41
CA LYS A 47 14.10 -2.74 2.47
C LYS A 47 14.00 -1.75 3.63
N ASP A 48 14.44 -2.19 4.81
CA ASP A 48 14.55 -1.37 6.04
C ASP A 48 13.28 -0.62 6.46
N THR A 49 12.10 -1.12 6.04
CA THR A 49 10.81 -0.48 6.30
C THR A 49 10.40 -0.50 7.77
N ASP A 50 11.02 -1.34 8.58
CA ASP A 50 10.86 -1.43 10.03
C ASP A 50 11.44 -0.22 10.78
N LYS A 51 12.37 0.52 10.14
CA LYS A 51 12.98 1.75 10.68
C LYS A 51 12.31 3.02 10.17
N ILE A 52 11.32 2.90 9.28
CA ILE A 52 10.64 4.05 8.66
C ILE A 52 9.30 4.30 9.36
N TYR A 53 9.04 5.56 9.67
CA TYR A 53 7.81 6.02 10.31
C TYR A 53 7.20 7.16 9.53
N LEU A 54 5.86 7.14 9.37
CA LEU A 54 5.10 8.31 8.94
C LEU A 54 4.96 9.24 10.14
N CYS A 55 5.45 10.46 10.02
CA CYS A 55 5.21 11.52 10.99
C CYS A 55 3.99 12.33 10.54
N HIS A 56 2.97 12.38 11.37
CA HIS A 56 1.72 13.04 11.03
C HIS A 56 1.06 13.69 12.25
N ARG A 57 0.09 14.56 12.00
CA ARG A 57 -0.73 15.16 13.05
C ARG A 57 -1.74 14.14 13.59
N THR A 58 -2.05 14.22 14.87
CA THR A 58 -3.18 13.47 15.43
C THR A 58 -4.49 13.84 14.70
N GLY A 59 -5.15 12.84 14.11
CA GLY A 59 -6.39 13.00 13.34
C GLY A 59 -6.19 13.49 11.90
N SER A 60 -4.98 13.36 11.34
CA SER A 60 -4.66 13.65 9.94
C SER A 60 -3.43 12.87 9.52
N THR A 61 -3.31 12.52 8.26
CA THR A 61 -2.10 11.91 7.68
C THR A 61 -1.04 12.93 7.31
N ALA A 62 -1.41 14.21 7.22
CA ALA A 62 -0.51 15.29 6.87
C ALA A 62 0.39 15.72 8.03
N CYS A 63 1.53 16.31 7.70
CA CYS A 63 2.48 16.87 8.63
C CYS A 63 2.52 18.40 8.54
N PHE A 64 3.45 19.03 9.20
CA PHE A 64 3.67 20.47 9.20
C PHE A 64 4.90 20.82 8.36
N ASP A 65 4.84 21.92 7.62
CA ASP A 65 5.91 22.38 6.73
C ASP A 65 7.23 22.68 7.48
N GLU A 66 7.14 22.95 8.79
CA GLU A 66 8.31 23.25 9.63
C GLU A 66 9.07 22.00 10.08
N MET A 67 8.53 20.81 9.86
CA MET A 67 9.11 19.55 10.37
C MET A 67 10.53 19.27 9.86
N PRO A 68 10.93 19.55 8.62
CA PRO A 68 12.32 19.34 8.19
C PRO A 68 13.34 20.05 9.09
N ALA A 69 13.03 21.26 9.57
CA ALA A 69 13.90 21.99 10.51
C ALA A 69 13.93 21.33 11.90
N VAL A 70 12.83 20.72 12.34
CA VAL A 70 12.75 20.00 13.61
C VAL A 70 13.51 18.68 13.53
N TYR A 71 13.40 17.93 12.43
CA TYR A 71 14.11 16.67 12.21
C TYR A 71 15.62 16.84 12.30
N GLY A 72 16.17 17.92 11.72
CA GLY A 72 17.59 18.23 11.78
C GLY A 72 18.15 18.46 13.20
N THR A 73 17.28 18.62 14.20
CA THR A 73 17.70 18.76 15.63
C THR A 73 17.67 17.43 16.38
N MET A 74 17.21 16.32 15.77
CA MET A 74 17.05 15.02 16.40
C MET A 74 18.11 14.05 15.89
N PRO A 75 19.11 13.69 16.72
CA PRO A 75 20.22 12.83 16.29
C PRO A 75 19.79 11.39 15.97
N GLU A 76 18.61 10.95 16.42
CA GLU A 76 18.05 9.64 16.13
C GLU A 76 17.44 9.55 14.73
N ILE A 77 17.21 10.68 14.04
CA ILE A 77 16.65 10.71 12.68
C ILE A 77 17.81 10.68 11.69
N GLU A 78 17.96 9.54 11.00
CA GLU A 78 19.00 9.33 10.00
C GLU A 78 18.69 10.07 8.69
N SER A 79 17.44 10.08 8.27
CA SER A 79 16.97 10.80 7.09
C SER A 79 15.46 11.06 7.17
N SER A 80 14.99 12.03 6.38
CA SER A 80 13.57 12.34 6.23
C SER A 80 13.22 12.57 4.78
N CYS A 81 11.95 12.31 4.43
CA CYS A 81 11.42 12.52 3.09
C CYS A 81 10.00 13.08 3.18
N GLY A 82 9.82 14.29 2.68
CA GLY A 82 8.50 14.85 2.42
C GLY A 82 7.97 14.35 1.08
N PHE A 83 6.66 14.21 0.98
CA PHE A 83 6.01 13.89 -0.29
C PHE A 83 4.59 14.43 -0.37
N VAL A 84 4.12 14.61 -1.60
CA VAL A 84 2.73 14.89 -1.98
C VAL A 84 2.33 13.91 -3.05
N GLN A 85 1.11 13.41 -2.99
CA GLN A 85 0.62 12.46 -3.98
C GLN A 85 -0.66 12.98 -4.63
N SER A 86 -0.71 12.94 -5.95
CA SER A 86 -1.87 13.38 -6.70
C SER A 86 -3.05 12.39 -6.61
N HIS A 87 -4.26 12.93 -6.78
CA HIS A 87 -5.50 12.18 -6.89
C HIS A 87 -6.10 12.35 -8.28
N ASN A 88 -6.72 11.30 -8.82
CA ASN A 88 -7.49 11.36 -10.07
C ASN A 88 -6.73 11.99 -11.25
N LYS A 89 -5.45 11.64 -11.42
CA LYS A 89 -4.58 12.12 -12.50
C LYS A 89 -4.39 13.65 -12.51
N GLY A 90 -4.41 14.28 -11.35
CA GLY A 90 -4.13 15.70 -11.23
C GLY A 90 -3.51 16.05 -9.89
N LEU A 91 -2.50 16.91 -9.89
CA LEU A 91 -1.86 17.37 -8.66
C LEU A 91 -2.81 18.25 -7.84
N PHE A 92 -3.66 19.00 -8.54
CA PHE A 92 -4.67 19.91 -7.98
C PHE A 92 -6.11 19.49 -8.35
N ASN A 93 -6.35 18.21 -8.66
CA ASN A 93 -7.64 17.63 -9.05
C ASN A 93 -8.18 18.02 -10.44
N ASN A 94 -7.36 18.59 -11.32
CA ASN A 94 -7.80 19.06 -12.64
C ASN A 94 -7.26 18.22 -13.81
N GLY A 95 -6.45 17.20 -13.52
CA GLY A 95 -5.77 16.38 -14.53
C GLY A 95 -4.49 17.04 -15.02
N THR A 96 -3.35 16.50 -14.61
CA THR A 96 -2.04 16.94 -15.08
C THR A 96 -1.71 16.26 -16.40
N GLU A 97 -1.53 17.04 -17.46
CA GLU A 97 -1.07 16.59 -18.76
C GLU A 97 0.46 16.62 -18.82
N VAL A 98 1.05 15.56 -19.32
CA VAL A 98 2.47 15.51 -19.66
C VAL A 98 2.61 15.32 -21.16
N SER A 99 3.54 16.07 -21.78
CA SER A 99 3.74 16.02 -23.22
C SER A 99 5.22 15.98 -23.61
N HIS A 100 5.48 15.28 -24.73
CA HIS A 100 6.74 15.32 -25.47
C HIS A 100 6.45 15.30 -26.97
N GLY A 101 6.71 16.42 -27.66
CA GLY A 101 6.30 16.62 -29.04
C GLY A 101 4.77 16.51 -29.20
N GLU A 102 4.31 15.55 -30.04
CA GLU A 102 2.88 15.31 -30.24
C GLU A 102 2.28 14.31 -29.26
N ASN A 103 3.13 13.59 -28.52
CA ASN A 103 2.69 12.57 -27.55
C ASN A 103 2.26 13.21 -26.25
N LYS A 104 1.10 12.81 -25.72
CA LYS A 104 0.51 13.34 -24.50
C LYS A 104 -0.08 12.25 -23.63
N ALA A 105 -0.05 12.46 -22.32
CA ALA A 105 -0.66 11.58 -21.32
C ALA A 105 -1.19 12.36 -20.13
N TYR A 106 -2.25 11.86 -19.48
CA TYR A 106 -2.65 12.32 -18.15
C TYR A 106 -2.07 11.41 -17.08
N VAL A 107 -1.47 11.99 -16.06
CA VAL A 107 -0.59 11.28 -15.13
C VAL A 107 -0.97 11.49 -13.67
N ASN A 108 -0.68 10.48 -12.85
CA ASN A 108 -0.60 10.59 -11.40
C ASN A 108 0.83 10.96 -11.01
N ILE A 109 0.96 12.00 -10.19
CA ILE A 109 2.26 12.53 -9.77
C ILE A 109 2.51 12.19 -8.30
N LEU A 110 3.75 11.78 -8.01
CA LEU A 110 4.34 11.79 -6.69
C LEU A 110 5.39 12.92 -6.65
N GLY A 111 5.09 13.99 -5.92
CA GLY A 111 6.10 14.99 -5.58
C GLY A 111 6.86 14.51 -4.36
N ALA A 112 8.17 14.33 -4.44
CA ALA A 112 8.99 13.77 -3.37
C ALA A 112 10.29 14.55 -3.15
N SER A 113 10.80 14.53 -1.92
CA SER A 113 12.14 15.05 -1.61
C SER A 113 13.22 14.29 -2.37
N ASP A 114 14.40 14.91 -2.52
CA ASP A 114 15.57 14.26 -3.15
C ASP A 114 16.01 12.96 -2.44
N THR A 115 15.73 12.85 -1.15
CA THR A 115 16.02 11.68 -0.32
C THR A 115 15.07 10.49 -0.54
N PHE A 116 14.08 10.61 -1.43
CA PHE A 116 13.05 9.57 -1.62
C PHE A 116 13.63 8.20 -1.98
N PHE A 117 14.56 8.15 -2.94
CA PHE A 117 15.17 6.90 -3.38
C PHE A 117 16.23 6.36 -2.40
N ASP A 118 16.74 7.20 -1.49
CA ASP A 118 17.60 6.76 -0.39
C ASP A 118 16.77 6.10 0.73
N LEU A 119 15.57 6.64 0.98
CA LEU A 119 14.67 6.13 2.00
C LEU A 119 13.93 4.87 1.52
N PHE A 120 13.45 4.88 0.27
CA PHE A 120 12.65 3.81 -0.33
C PHE A 120 13.37 3.19 -1.52
N THR A 121 13.71 1.91 -1.40
CA THR A 121 14.47 1.16 -2.40
C THR A 121 13.62 0.74 -3.61
N PHE A 122 12.97 1.69 -4.29
CA PHE A 122 12.24 1.39 -5.53
C PHE A 122 13.22 1.10 -6.68
N PRO A 123 13.01 0.00 -7.43
CA PRO A 123 13.91 -0.35 -8.51
C PRO A 123 13.72 0.56 -9.72
N LEU A 124 14.81 1.15 -10.21
CA LEU A 124 14.85 1.81 -11.50
C LEU A 124 15.19 0.80 -12.59
N SER A 125 14.54 0.90 -13.75
CA SER A 125 14.94 0.17 -14.97
C SER A 125 16.13 0.85 -15.64
N GLU A 126 16.13 2.18 -15.64
CA GLU A 126 17.17 3.03 -16.18
C GLU A 126 17.41 4.23 -15.26
N GLY A 127 18.64 4.72 -15.22
CA GLY A 127 19.05 5.79 -14.32
C GLY A 127 19.65 5.26 -13.01
N SER A 128 20.08 6.20 -12.15
CA SER A 128 20.67 5.91 -10.83
C SER A 128 19.80 6.53 -9.73
N PRO A 129 19.55 5.84 -8.60
CA PRO A 129 18.84 6.41 -7.46
C PRO A 129 19.45 7.72 -6.95
N SER A 130 20.76 7.86 -6.93
CA SER A 130 21.46 9.07 -6.49
C SER A 130 21.23 10.29 -7.40
N ASP A 131 20.97 10.04 -8.68
CA ASP A 131 20.82 11.10 -9.67
C ASP A 131 19.35 11.36 -10.02
N ALA A 132 18.48 10.45 -9.62
CA ALA A 132 17.07 10.40 -10.00
C ALA A 132 16.31 11.72 -9.69
N LEU A 133 16.56 12.30 -8.52
CA LEU A 133 15.95 13.58 -8.09
C LEU A 133 17.02 14.59 -7.67
N ALA A 134 18.24 14.53 -8.23
CA ALA A 134 19.36 15.39 -7.83
C ALA A 134 19.14 16.87 -8.23
N SER A 135 18.50 17.14 -9.35
CA SER A 135 18.19 18.49 -9.80
C SER A 135 16.71 18.84 -9.61
N LYS A 136 16.37 20.12 -9.43
CA LYS A 136 15.02 20.57 -9.18
C LYS A 136 14.05 20.24 -10.33
N ASN A 137 14.52 20.23 -11.56
CA ASN A 137 13.76 19.88 -12.75
C ASN A 137 13.94 18.41 -13.18
N ALA A 138 14.51 17.56 -12.32
CA ALA A 138 14.59 16.12 -12.55
C ALA A 138 13.23 15.45 -12.40
N VAL A 139 12.97 14.47 -13.25
CA VAL A 139 11.77 13.63 -13.18
C VAL A 139 12.10 12.18 -13.48
N VAL A 140 11.52 11.29 -12.70
CA VAL A 140 11.56 9.84 -12.95
C VAL A 140 10.18 9.40 -13.41
N ILE A 141 10.10 8.67 -14.52
CA ILE A 141 8.83 8.27 -15.12
C ILE A 141 8.67 6.75 -15.09
N SER A 142 7.42 6.28 -15.08
CA SER A 142 7.14 4.85 -15.17
C SER A 142 7.48 4.29 -16.55
N GLU A 143 7.79 2.98 -16.63
CA GLU A 143 7.98 2.29 -17.93
C GLU A 143 6.75 2.49 -18.85
N GLY A 144 5.53 2.51 -18.29
CA GLY A 144 4.30 2.75 -19.04
C GLY A 144 4.26 4.13 -19.68
N LEU A 145 4.58 5.17 -18.90
CA LEU A 145 4.64 6.55 -19.39
C LEU A 145 5.78 6.76 -20.40
N ALA A 146 6.97 6.15 -20.13
CA ALA A 146 8.09 6.19 -21.05
C ALA A 146 7.72 5.63 -22.43
N ASN A 147 7.07 4.48 -22.49
CA ASN A 147 6.61 3.88 -23.75
C ASN A 147 5.56 4.74 -24.48
N GLN A 148 4.71 5.46 -23.74
CA GLN A 148 3.68 6.32 -24.32
C GLN A 148 4.27 7.62 -24.89
N LEU A 149 5.19 8.27 -24.18
CA LEU A 149 5.78 9.53 -24.61
C LEU A 149 6.94 9.33 -25.61
N PHE A 150 7.68 8.23 -25.47
CA PHE A 150 8.88 7.91 -26.25
C PHE A 150 8.80 6.54 -26.91
N PRO A 151 7.86 6.33 -27.89
CA PRO A 151 7.68 5.02 -28.50
C PRO A 151 8.91 4.50 -29.26
N ALA A 152 9.84 5.38 -29.61
CA ALA A 152 11.12 4.99 -30.21
C ALA A 152 12.20 4.62 -29.17
N GLY A 153 11.90 4.70 -27.88
CA GLY A 153 12.87 4.57 -26.79
C GLY A 153 13.67 5.86 -26.55
N ASP A 154 14.73 5.75 -25.72
CA ASP A 154 15.66 6.86 -25.44
C ASP A 154 15.00 8.07 -24.71
N ALA A 155 14.31 7.78 -23.61
CA ALA A 155 13.65 8.80 -22.80
C ALA A 155 14.62 9.57 -21.89
N ILE A 156 15.72 8.94 -21.43
CA ILE A 156 16.68 9.56 -20.51
C ILE A 156 17.34 10.79 -21.13
N GLY A 157 17.37 11.88 -20.37
CA GLY A 157 17.92 13.17 -20.79
C GLY A 157 17.00 13.98 -21.69
N LYS A 158 15.84 13.48 -22.06
CA LYS A 158 14.82 14.23 -22.83
C LYS A 158 14.00 15.12 -21.92
N THR A 159 13.51 16.21 -22.47
CA THR A 159 12.61 17.14 -21.77
C THR A 159 11.18 16.75 -22.03
N ILE A 160 10.37 16.75 -20.98
CA ILE A 160 8.91 16.66 -21.01
C ILE A 160 8.31 17.93 -20.42
N ASN A 161 7.18 18.39 -20.94
CA ASN A 161 6.42 19.47 -20.35
C ASN A 161 5.29 18.89 -19.50
N VAL A 162 5.14 19.44 -18.30
CA VAL A 162 4.08 19.08 -17.33
C VAL A 162 3.16 20.27 -17.17
N PHE A 163 1.89 20.09 -17.49
CA PHE A 163 0.90 21.16 -17.48
C PHE A 163 -0.36 20.75 -16.72
N GLU A 164 -0.86 21.63 -15.84
CA GLU A 164 -2.18 21.51 -15.24
C GLU A 164 -2.87 22.88 -15.21
N HIS A 165 -4.07 22.93 -15.81
CA HIS A 165 -4.84 24.16 -15.84
C HIS A 165 -5.41 24.51 -14.47
N ASN A 166 -5.25 25.77 -14.04
CA ASN A 166 -5.85 26.28 -12.83
C ASN A 166 -7.25 26.87 -13.11
N PRO A 167 -8.35 26.18 -12.75
CA PRO A 167 -9.70 26.67 -13.05
C PRO A 167 -10.07 27.94 -12.31
N GLN A 168 -9.39 28.26 -11.20
CA GLN A 168 -9.62 29.50 -10.44
C GLN A 168 -9.16 30.73 -11.22
N ARG A 169 -8.29 30.55 -12.22
CA ARG A 169 -7.86 31.60 -13.13
C ARG A 169 -9.01 32.27 -13.91
N ALA A 170 -10.13 31.57 -14.07
CA ALA A 170 -11.34 32.13 -14.64
C ALA A 170 -11.97 33.25 -13.77
N TYR A 171 -11.74 33.20 -12.47
CA TYR A 171 -12.28 34.15 -11.47
C TYR A 171 -11.23 35.10 -10.92
N ALA A 172 -9.98 34.69 -10.93
CA ALA A 172 -8.82 35.42 -10.42
C ALA A 172 -7.66 35.29 -11.43
N PRO A 173 -7.59 36.17 -12.44
CA PRO A 173 -6.61 36.10 -13.54
C PRO A 173 -5.14 36.16 -13.11
N GLU A 174 -4.88 36.60 -11.88
CA GLU A 174 -3.56 36.60 -11.25
C GLU A 174 -3.04 35.20 -10.93
N PHE A 175 -3.91 34.21 -10.81
CA PHE A 175 -3.49 32.82 -10.57
C PHE A 175 -2.88 32.22 -11.83
N ALA A 176 -1.77 31.48 -11.66
CA ALA A 176 -1.07 30.84 -12.75
C ALA A 176 -1.58 29.40 -12.98
N ASP A 177 -1.34 28.86 -14.17
CA ASP A 177 -1.39 27.43 -14.43
C ASP A 177 -0.11 26.77 -13.88
N PHE A 178 -0.16 25.47 -13.59
CA PHE A 178 1.07 24.71 -13.37
C PHE A 178 1.70 24.44 -14.73
N ASP A 179 2.92 24.90 -14.93
CA ASP A 179 3.67 24.70 -16.17
C ASP A 179 5.15 24.55 -15.83
N ALA A 180 5.73 23.41 -16.21
CA ALA A 180 7.12 23.10 -15.92
C ALA A 180 7.74 22.17 -16.98
N ASP A 181 8.94 22.52 -17.43
CA ASP A 181 9.77 21.64 -18.25
C ASP A 181 10.71 20.81 -17.37
N LEU A 182 10.61 19.49 -17.47
CA LEU A 182 11.35 18.54 -16.67
C LEU A 182 12.24 17.66 -17.55
N ILE A 183 13.39 17.26 -17.01
CA ILE A 183 14.32 16.36 -17.67
C ILE A 183 14.17 14.96 -17.08
N VAL A 184 13.94 13.98 -17.94
CA VAL A 184 13.84 12.57 -17.55
C VAL A 184 15.23 12.07 -17.11
N THR A 185 15.36 11.73 -15.83
CA THR A 185 16.60 11.27 -15.20
C THR A 185 16.58 9.79 -14.86
N GLY A 186 15.40 9.16 -14.88
CA GLY A 186 15.24 7.76 -14.58
C GLY A 186 13.91 7.20 -15.07
N ILE A 187 13.88 5.88 -15.21
CA ILE A 187 12.67 5.11 -15.50
C ILE A 187 12.50 4.09 -14.40
N PHE A 188 11.32 4.02 -13.76
CA PHE A 188 11.05 3.03 -12.73
C PHE A 188 10.09 1.95 -13.22
N LYS A 189 10.26 0.75 -12.66
CA LYS A 189 9.31 -0.35 -12.82
C LYS A 189 8.05 -0.09 -12.02
N PRO A 190 6.90 -0.64 -12.44
CA PRO A 190 5.67 -0.57 -11.64
C PRO A 190 5.95 -0.88 -10.18
N PHE A 191 5.37 -0.10 -9.27
CA PHE A 191 5.53 -0.34 -7.85
C PHE A 191 4.94 -1.71 -7.51
N SER A 192 5.76 -2.60 -6.99
CA SER A 192 5.23 -3.79 -6.37
C SER A 192 4.38 -3.37 -5.17
N LYS A 193 3.36 -4.16 -4.83
CA LYS A 193 2.39 -3.89 -3.75
C LYS A 193 2.97 -3.12 -2.56
N THR A 194 2.67 -1.84 -2.50
CA THR A 194 3.10 -0.93 -1.43
C THR A 194 1.91 -0.10 -0.96
N VAL A 195 2.05 0.59 0.16
CA VAL A 195 1.04 1.56 0.61
C VAL A 195 1.02 2.82 -0.24
N PHE A 196 2.05 3.11 -1.02
CA PHE A 196 2.01 4.20 -1.98
C PHE A 196 1.06 3.87 -3.13
N ARG A 197 0.28 4.86 -3.56
CA ARG A 197 -0.41 4.78 -4.85
C ARG A 197 0.62 4.74 -5.96
N GLU A 198 0.38 3.93 -6.97
CA GLU A 198 1.30 3.84 -8.10
C GLU A 198 1.29 5.16 -8.89
N PRO A 199 2.40 5.91 -8.89
CA PRO A 199 2.51 7.12 -9.70
C PRO A 199 2.87 6.77 -11.13
N ASP A 200 2.55 7.65 -12.07
CA ASP A 200 3.08 7.60 -13.42
C ASP A 200 4.44 8.32 -13.52
N MET A 201 4.66 9.30 -12.63
CA MET A 201 5.91 10.04 -12.54
C MET A 201 6.21 10.50 -11.11
N ILE A 202 7.51 10.65 -10.82
CA ILE A 202 8.02 11.18 -9.56
C ILE A 202 8.86 12.43 -9.88
N MET A 203 8.52 13.54 -9.25
CA MET A 203 9.22 14.82 -9.43
C MET A 203 9.60 15.43 -8.09
N ARG A 204 10.45 16.46 -8.11
CA ARG A 204 10.91 17.16 -6.91
C ARG A 204 9.76 17.85 -6.17
N LEU A 205 9.67 17.60 -4.86
CA LEU A 205 8.67 18.23 -3.98
C LEU A 205 8.83 19.75 -3.93
N ASP A 206 10.06 20.28 -3.86
CA ASP A 206 10.33 21.71 -3.80
C ASP A 206 9.82 22.45 -5.06
N LEU A 207 9.89 21.81 -6.23
CA LEU A 207 9.29 22.37 -7.45
C LEU A 207 7.76 22.36 -7.36
N VAL A 208 7.16 21.28 -6.86
CA VAL A 208 5.69 21.22 -6.68
C VAL A 208 5.21 22.32 -5.75
N LEU A 209 5.87 22.53 -4.62
CA LEU A 209 5.50 23.55 -3.64
C LEU A 209 5.71 24.98 -4.18
N GLU A 210 6.79 25.23 -4.92
CA GLU A 210 7.03 26.51 -5.58
C GLU A 210 5.94 26.83 -6.61
N LYS A 211 5.66 25.87 -7.48
CA LYS A 211 4.62 26.03 -8.50
C LYS A 211 3.22 26.20 -7.89
N GLN A 212 2.93 25.48 -6.80
CA GLN A 212 1.70 25.70 -6.03
C GLN A 212 1.62 27.13 -5.50
N HIS A 213 2.73 27.64 -4.96
CA HIS A 213 2.78 29.01 -4.47
C HIS A 213 2.52 30.02 -5.60
N GLU A 214 3.09 29.81 -6.78
CA GLU A 214 2.83 30.60 -7.99
C GLU A 214 1.36 30.52 -8.41
N MET A 215 0.77 29.30 -8.43
CA MET A 215 -0.62 29.09 -8.84
C MET A 215 -1.63 29.79 -7.96
N TYR A 216 -1.40 29.86 -6.66
CA TYR A 216 -2.39 30.31 -5.68
C TYR A 216 -1.92 31.49 -4.82
N HIS A 217 -0.78 32.10 -5.13
CA HIS A 217 -0.18 33.20 -4.35
C HIS A 217 -0.11 32.90 -2.83
N GLY A 218 0.17 31.64 -2.48
CA GLY A 218 0.24 31.17 -1.10
C GLY A 218 -1.10 31.06 -0.37
N SER A 219 -2.24 31.29 -1.07
CA SER A 219 -3.57 31.20 -0.46
C SER A 219 -4.06 29.78 -0.21
N MET A 220 -3.50 28.81 -0.92
CA MET A 220 -3.78 27.38 -0.76
C MET A 220 -2.49 26.63 -0.49
N LYS A 221 -2.53 25.68 0.45
CA LYS A 221 -1.39 24.78 0.72
C LYS A 221 -1.80 23.35 0.41
N ILE A 222 -0.91 22.62 -0.27
CA ILE A 222 -1.02 21.17 -0.38
C ILE A 222 -0.64 20.56 0.98
N GLU A 223 -1.37 19.54 1.40
CA GLU A 223 -0.98 18.76 2.57
C GLU A 223 0.24 17.91 2.23
N GLU A 224 1.35 18.19 2.92
CA GLU A 224 2.59 17.43 2.81
C GLU A 224 2.58 16.27 3.79
N PHE A 225 3.06 15.13 3.34
CA PHE A 225 3.26 13.93 4.15
C PHE A 225 4.75 13.76 4.41
N SER A 226 5.11 13.25 5.56
CA SER A 226 6.51 13.16 5.96
C SER A 226 6.88 11.82 6.53
N PHE A 227 7.85 11.16 5.92
CA PHE A 227 8.50 9.97 6.45
C PHE A 227 9.84 10.30 7.09
N ILE A 228 10.16 9.60 8.17
CA ILE A 228 11.46 9.65 8.83
C ILE A 228 12.04 8.25 8.97
N LYS A 229 13.34 8.11 8.77
CA LYS A 229 14.10 6.90 9.11
C LYS A 229 14.79 7.12 10.45
N VAL A 230 14.55 6.22 11.37
CA VAL A 230 15.00 6.33 12.77
C VAL A 230 16.08 5.29 13.02
N ALA A 231 17.13 5.68 13.76
CA ALA A 231 18.22 4.81 14.15
C ALA A 231 17.72 3.62 15.00
N GLU A 232 18.34 2.48 14.83
CA GLU A 232 17.97 1.24 15.52
C GLU A 232 18.08 1.41 17.05
N GLY A 233 17.08 0.92 17.78
CA GLY A 233 17.04 0.98 19.24
C GLY A 233 16.57 2.32 19.82
N SER A 234 16.14 3.28 19.00
CA SER A 234 15.60 4.55 19.47
C SER A 234 14.26 4.37 20.20
N ASP A 235 14.05 5.13 21.26
CA ASP A 235 12.76 5.21 21.95
C ASP A 235 11.79 6.13 21.18
N ILE A 236 10.88 5.50 20.42
CA ILE A 236 9.91 6.19 19.57
C ILE A 236 8.98 7.08 20.39
N SER A 237 8.60 6.69 21.61
CA SER A 237 7.71 7.49 22.48
C SER A 237 8.40 8.79 22.92
N SER A 238 9.65 8.69 23.37
CA SER A 238 10.47 9.84 23.72
C SER A 238 10.73 10.74 22.50
N LEU A 239 11.05 10.14 21.35
CA LEU A 239 11.27 10.87 20.10
C LEU A 239 10.02 11.66 19.69
N THR A 240 8.83 11.03 19.71
CA THR A 240 7.55 11.68 19.38
C THR A 240 7.28 12.88 20.29
N THR A 241 7.54 12.75 21.58
CA THR A 241 7.38 13.85 22.54
C THR A 241 8.31 15.02 22.20
N ARG A 242 9.59 14.74 21.94
CA ARG A 242 10.58 15.79 21.59
C ARG A 242 10.27 16.45 20.23
N LEU A 243 9.79 15.69 19.23
CA LEU A 243 9.32 16.23 17.96
C LEU A 243 8.16 17.18 18.17
N THR A 244 7.17 16.80 18.98
CA THR A 244 6.01 17.64 19.32
C THR A 244 6.46 18.93 20.04
N GLU A 245 7.39 18.84 20.97
CA GLU A 245 7.96 20.02 21.65
C GLU A 245 8.77 20.89 20.69
N GLY A 246 9.54 20.29 19.80
CA GLY A 246 10.29 20.98 18.74
C GLY A 246 9.34 21.75 17.82
N LEU A 247 8.28 21.11 17.36
CA LEU A 247 7.25 21.75 16.54
C LEU A 247 6.62 22.95 17.27
N LYS A 248 6.22 22.80 18.54
CA LYS A 248 5.61 23.89 19.32
C LYS A 248 6.53 25.12 19.45
N LYS A 249 7.84 24.95 19.33
CA LYS A 249 8.81 26.08 19.37
C LYS A 249 8.87 26.85 18.05
N VAL A 250 8.70 26.16 16.90
CA VAL A 250 8.81 26.76 15.57
C VAL A 250 7.45 27.18 14.99
N ALA A 251 6.39 26.51 15.37
CA ALA A 251 5.03 26.71 14.86
C ALA A 251 4.32 27.91 15.51
N LYS A 252 4.89 29.12 15.35
CA LYS A 252 4.37 30.34 16.00
C LYS A 252 3.08 30.89 15.40
N ASN A 253 2.73 30.51 14.19
CA ASN A 253 1.67 31.14 13.39
C ASN A 253 0.42 30.25 13.19
N TYR A 254 0.31 29.13 13.88
CA TYR A 254 -0.87 28.27 13.74
C TYR A 254 -2.02 28.77 14.63
N HIS A 255 -3.23 28.68 14.08
CA HIS A 255 -4.45 29.01 14.83
C HIS A 255 -4.54 28.13 16.09
N SER A 256 -5.00 28.70 17.21
CA SER A 256 -5.14 28.01 18.50
C SER A 256 -6.05 26.77 18.47
N SER A 257 -6.85 26.60 17.41
CA SER A 257 -7.68 25.43 17.17
C SER A 257 -6.93 24.22 16.60
N ILE A 258 -5.71 24.41 16.09
CA ILE A 258 -4.92 23.33 15.49
C ILE A 258 -4.14 22.64 16.60
N LYS A 259 -4.39 21.34 16.78
CA LYS A 259 -3.60 20.51 17.69
C LYS A 259 -2.23 20.27 17.09
N LEU A 260 -1.19 20.66 17.82
CA LEU A 260 0.22 20.48 17.43
C LEU A 260 0.79 19.16 17.98
N ASP A 261 -0.05 18.17 18.18
CA ASP A 261 0.38 16.86 18.66
C ASP A 261 0.69 15.97 17.45
N LEU A 262 1.87 15.32 17.50
CA LEU A 262 2.36 14.44 16.45
C LEU A 262 2.20 12.98 16.84
N GLU A 263 2.08 12.15 15.83
CA GLU A 263 2.12 10.69 15.93
C GLU A 263 3.15 10.13 14.94
N LEU A 264 3.81 9.05 15.36
CA LEU A 264 4.72 8.29 14.52
C LEU A 264 4.11 6.91 14.26
N THR A 265 3.61 6.71 13.04
CA THR A 265 3.06 5.43 12.62
C THR A 265 4.13 4.62 11.88
N PRO A 266 4.48 3.40 12.33
CA PRO A 266 5.41 2.54 11.60
C PRO A 266 4.92 2.31 10.16
N PHE A 267 5.82 2.37 9.18
CA PHE A 267 5.50 2.24 7.76
C PHE A 267 4.67 0.98 7.45
N ASN A 268 5.02 -0.14 8.07
CA ASN A 268 4.32 -1.42 7.88
C ASN A 268 2.94 -1.47 8.56
N ASP A 269 2.65 -0.52 9.45
CA ASP A 269 1.37 -0.43 10.16
C ASP A 269 0.41 0.59 9.51
N ILE A 270 0.86 1.37 8.53
CA ILE A 270 0.01 2.30 7.77
C ILE A 270 -1.18 1.56 7.18
N LYS A 271 -0.99 0.38 6.60
CA LYS A 271 -2.05 -0.44 6.01
C LYS A 271 -3.12 -0.90 7.01
N LYS A 272 -2.85 -0.86 8.32
CA LYS A 272 -3.78 -1.25 9.39
C LYS A 272 -4.57 -0.08 9.96
N GLN A 273 -4.28 1.14 9.50
CA GLN A 273 -4.91 2.37 9.97
C GLN A 273 -6.36 2.51 9.47
N ASP A 274 -7.05 3.55 9.92
CA ASP A 274 -8.43 3.80 9.52
C ASP A 274 -8.50 4.24 8.05
N PRO A 275 -9.24 3.53 7.19
CA PRO A 275 -9.40 3.90 5.78
C PRO A 275 -10.04 5.27 5.58
N THR A 276 -10.82 5.78 6.53
CA THR A 276 -11.46 7.10 6.41
C THR A 276 -10.46 8.24 6.56
N GLU A 277 -9.35 8.00 7.25
CA GLU A 277 -8.29 8.96 7.47
C GLU A 277 -7.12 8.73 6.50
N PHE A 278 -6.63 7.48 6.39
CA PHE A 278 -5.44 7.13 5.62
C PHE A 278 -5.73 6.75 4.16
N GLY A 279 -6.94 6.30 3.85
CA GLY A 279 -7.30 5.78 2.52
C GLY A 279 -7.33 6.83 1.41
N TYR A 280 -7.37 8.11 1.74
CA TYR A 280 -7.23 9.19 0.74
C TYR A 280 -5.80 9.33 0.23
N THR A 281 -4.82 9.06 1.09
CA THR A 281 -3.40 9.24 0.79
C THR A 281 -2.74 7.95 0.34
N PHE A 282 -3.07 6.84 0.99
CA PHE A 282 -2.39 5.57 0.81
C PHE A 282 -3.30 4.51 0.21
N ASP A 283 -2.73 3.57 -0.53
CA ASP A 283 -3.41 2.38 -1.03
C ASP A 283 -3.25 1.20 -0.06
N HIS A 284 -4.05 0.15 -0.29
CA HIS A 284 -4.05 -1.07 0.52
C HIS A 284 -4.34 -0.84 2.01
N ILE A 285 -5.01 0.27 2.37
CA ILE A 285 -5.43 0.55 3.74
C ILE A 285 -6.60 -0.35 4.09
N ARG A 286 -6.43 -1.14 5.15
CA ARG A 286 -7.44 -2.08 5.64
C ARG A 286 -7.49 -2.01 7.16
N GLN A 287 -8.67 -1.82 7.71
CA GLN A 287 -8.82 -1.76 9.17
C GLN A 287 -8.20 -3.01 9.82
N GLY A 288 -7.24 -2.81 10.70
CA GLY A 288 -6.56 -3.90 11.41
C GLY A 288 -7.52 -4.81 12.19
N LYS A 289 -8.68 -4.26 12.61
CA LYS A 289 -9.78 -5.05 13.23
C LYS A 289 -10.37 -6.07 12.27
N LEU A 290 -10.55 -5.74 11.00
CA LEU A 290 -11.06 -6.66 9.97
C LEU A 290 -10.09 -7.80 9.70
N TYR A 291 -8.79 -7.52 9.67
CA TYR A 291 -7.77 -8.56 9.52
C TYR A 291 -7.85 -9.61 10.62
N SER A 292 -7.97 -9.18 11.89
CA SER A 292 -8.12 -10.11 13.02
C SER A 292 -9.40 -10.95 12.92
N VAL A 293 -10.50 -10.36 12.47
CA VAL A 293 -11.76 -11.07 12.24
C VAL A 293 -11.61 -12.13 11.15
N TYR A 294 -10.98 -11.80 10.02
CA TYR A 294 -10.74 -12.76 8.93
C TYR A 294 -9.84 -13.91 9.37
N LEU A 295 -8.80 -13.64 10.16
CA LEU A 295 -7.93 -14.69 10.71
C LEU A 295 -8.71 -15.65 11.64
N ILE A 296 -9.52 -15.10 12.54
CA ILE A 296 -10.36 -15.89 13.45
C ILE A 296 -11.36 -16.72 12.66
N MET A 297 -12.02 -16.16 11.65
CA MET A 297 -12.94 -16.86 10.78
C MET A 297 -12.25 -18.00 10.01
N CYS A 298 -11.05 -17.76 9.51
CA CYS A 298 -10.27 -18.78 8.80
C CYS A 298 -9.94 -19.97 9.71
N ILE A 299 -9.48 -19.71 10.94
CA ILE A 299 -9.21 -20.75 11.94
C ILE A 299 -10.49 -21.50 12.28
N PHE A 300 -11.59 -20.82 12.52
CA PHE A 300 -12.88 -21.42 12.88
C PHE A 300 -13.43 -22.33 11.78
N LEU A 301 -13.41 -21.88 10.53
CA LEU A 301 -13.82 -22.68 9.38
C LEU A 301 -12.92 -23.90 9.17
N THR A 302 -11.62 -23.76 9.41
CA THR A 302 -10.67 -24.89 9.33
C THR A 302 -11.00 -25.95 10.40
N VAL A 303 -11.30 -25.52 11.63
CA VAL A 303 -11.69 -26.43 12.73
C VAL A 303 -12.99 -27.14 12.41
N ILE A 304 -14.01 -26.45 11.91
CA ILE A 304 -15.28 -27.06 11.50
C ILE A 304 -15.04 -28.10 10.40
N SER A 305 -14.27 -27.75 9.37
CA SER A 305 -13.95 -28.68 8.26
C SER A 305 -13.22 -29.94 8.74
N LEU A 306 -12.33 -29.78 9.74
CA LEU A 306 -11.66 -30.93 10.38
C LEU A 306 -12.63 -31.80 11.17
N LEU A 307 -13.55 -31.19 11.92
CA LEU A 307 -14.58 -31.92 12.68
C LEU A 307 -15.50 -32.71 11.74
N ASP A 308 -15.97 -32.09 10.65
CA ASP A 308 -16.77 -32.75 9.63
C ASP A 308 -16.04 -33.95 9.03
N TYR A 309 -14.76 -33.78 8.68
CA TYR A 309 -13.94 -34.90 8.20
C TYR A 309 -13.81 -36.04 9.22
N ILE A 310 -13.62 -35.71 10.51
CA ILE A 310 -13.52 -36.71 11.60
C ILE A 310 -14.84 -37.46 11.75
N VAL A 311 -15.97 -36.72 11.78
CA VAL A 311 -17.33 -37.35 11.88
C VAL A 311 -17.59 -38.29 10.72
N LEU A 312 -17.27 -37.87 9.50
CA LEU A 312 -17.37 -38.69 8.30
C LEU A 312 -16.53 -39.97 8.41
N THR A 313 -15.29 -39.83 8.87
CA THR A 313 -14.37 -40.96 9.04
C THR A 313 -14.87 -41.96 10.09
N ILE A 314 -15.40 -41.46 11.21
CA ILE A 314 -15.99 -42.31 12.28
C ILE A 314 -17.25 -43.02 11.77
N ALA A 315 -18.14 -42.30 11.10
CA ALA A 315 -19.36 -42.89 10.52
C ALA A 315 -19.02 -44.03 9.53
N PHE A 316 -18.02 -43.80 8.68
CA PHE A 316 -17.53 -44.79 7.75
C PHE A 316 -16.88 -46.01 8.45
N SER A 317 -16.09 -45.80 9.49
CA SER A 317 -15.50 -46.86 10.30
C SER A 317 -16.55 -47.75 10.95
N ARG A 318 -17.62 -47.19 11.52
CA ARG A 318 -18.73 -47.96 12.10
C ARG A 318 -19.44 -48.81 11.07
N PHE A 319 -19.69 -48.27 9.89
CA PHE A 319 -20.32 -49.02 8.80
C PHE A 319 -19.46 -50.21 8.34
N ARG A 320 -18.14 -49.99 8.26
CA ARG A 320 -17.18 -51.04 7.91
C ARG A 320 -17.10 -52.16 8.97
N LEU A 321 -17.16 -51.79 10.26
CA LEU A 321 -17.21 -52.76 11.36
C LEU A 321 -18.46 -53.64 11.30
N THR A 322 -19.63 -53.07 10.99
CA THR A 322 -20.88 -53.79 10.83
C THR A 322 -20.83 -54.76 9.62
N GLU A 323 -20.24 -54.33 8.50
CA GLU A 323 -20.04 -55.16 7.31
C GLU A 323 -19.09 -56.35 7.62
N ILE A 324 -17.99 -56.08 8.33
CA ILE A 324 -17.04 -57.11 8.75
C ILE A 324 -17.70 -58.11 9.71
N ALA A 325 -18.44 -57.64 10.70
CA ALA A 325 -19.15 -58.48 11.67
C ALA A 325 -20.19 -59.39 10.98
N THR A 326 -20.97 -58.88 10.04
CA THR A 326 -21.94 -59.67 9.26
C THR A 326 -21.26 -60.69 8.37
N ARG A 327 -20.14 -60.41 7.74
CA ARG A 327 -19.35 -61.37 6.95
C ARG A 327 -18.72 -62.44 7.80
N GLN A 328 -18.24 -62.12 9.00
CA GLN A 328 -17.74 -63.11 9.97
C GLN A 328 -18.84 -64.03 10.44
N LEU A 329 -20.05 -63.56 10.73
CA LEU A 329 -21.20 -64.36 11.09
C LEU A 329 -21.63 -65.30 9.96
N LEU A 330 -21.39 -64.91 8.69
CA LEU A 330 -21.68 -65.76 7.50
C LEU A 330 -20.52 -66.68 7.11
N GLY A 331 -19.49 -66.80 7.97
CA GLY A 331 -18.42 -67.81 7.81
C GLY A 331 -17.28 -67.43 6.86
N THR A 332 -17.10 -66.15 6.57
CA THR A 332 -15.98 -65.69 5.72
C THR A 332 -14.67 -65.74 6.49
N GLU A 333 -13.67 -66.45 6.00
CA GLU A 333 -12.34 -66.57 6.60
C GLU A 333 -11.63 -65.17 6.62
N ARG A 334 -10.74 -64.94 7.62
CA ARG A 334 -9.98 -63.73 7.83
C ARG A 334 -9.23 -63.17 6.60
N LYS A 335 -8.80 -64.05 5.69
CA LYS A 335 -8.09 -63.67 4.44
C LYS A 335 -9.00 -63.07 3.36
N GLY A 336 -10.33 -63.17 3.49
CA GLY A 336 -11.30 -62.55 2.56
C GLY A 336 -11.85 -61.19 3.02
N ILE A 337 -11.34 -60.64 4.15
CA ILE A 337 -11.83 -59.40 4.78
C ILE A 337 -10.90 -58.18 4.48
N ILE A 338 -9.70 -58.45 3.96
CA ILE A 338 -8.75 -57.43 3.51
C ILE A 338 -9.04 -57.12 2.03
#